data_722d0e2d30c0ae7bcd66a40244c440eb
#
_entry.id   722d0e2d30c0ae7bcd66a40244c440eb
#
_cell.length_a   1.000
_cell.length_b   1.000
_cell.length_c   1.000
_cell.angle_alpha   90.00
_cell.angle_beta   90.00
_cell.angle_gamma   90.00
#
_symmetry.space_group_name_H-M   'P 1'
#
loop_
_entity.id
_entity.type
_entity.pdbx_description
1 polymer ?
#
loop_
_entity_poly.entity_id
_entity_poly.type
_entity_poly.pdbx_seq_one_letter_code
_entity_poly.pdbx_strand_id
1 'polypeptide(L)'
;MTNLNIWYGSNENAEFSNLAKRRFFHDGYTYETVEHAYQTLKSGEFDARTYYRPWAPGRKFIGKRADRNTNIALMEKLITKSFMQNTHALNMLTDIHPSIKITHNQDRGIWRTEFPRILEELRASS
;
A
#
# COMPACT_ATOMS: atom_id res chain seq x y z
N MET A 1 22.25 13.67 2.20
CA MET A 1 20.98 13.18 2.73
C MET A 1 20.47 12.02 1.90
N THR A 2 20.07 10.96 2.53
CA THR A 2 19.67 9.73 1.85
C THR A 2 18.15 9.65 1.76
N ASN A 3 17.63 9.28 0.59
CA ASN A 3 16.23 8.96 0.41
C ASN A 3 16.07 7.44 0.41
N LEU A 4 14.92 6.96 0.89
CA LEU A 4 14.54 5.55 0.80
C LEU A 4 13.47 5.44 -0.29
N ASN A 5 13.87 4.97 -1.46
CA ASN A 5 12.95 4.80 -2.57
C ASN A 5 12.34 3.39 -2.54
N ILE A 6 11.06 3.28 -2.84
CA ILE A 6 10.34 2.01 -2.83
C ILE A 6 9.89 1.69 -4.25
N TRP A 7 10.29 0.52 -4.76
CA TRP A 7 9.81 0.01 -6.03
C TRP A 7 9.87 -1.52 -6.06
N TYR A 8 8.71 -2.15 -6.08
CA TYR A 8 8.58 -3.61 -6.03
C TYR A 8 9.24 -4.29 -7.23
N GLY A 9 9.07 -3.71 -8.43
CA GLY A 9 9.57 -4.31 -9.66
C GLY A 9 11.09 -4.50 -9.72
N SER A 10 11.85 -3.66 -9.02
CA SER A 10 13.31 -3.76 -8.93
C SER A 10 13.76 -4.32 -7.57
N ASN A 11 12.83 -4.75 -6.73
CA ASN A 11 13.09 -5.22 -5.38
C ASN A 11 13.74 -4.16 -4.48
N GLU A 12 13.55 -2.89 -4.78
CA GLU A 12 14.09 -1.78 -4.00
C GLU A 12 13.16 -1.48 -2.82
N ASN A 13 13.60 -1.82 -1.60
CA ASN A 13 12.81 -1.66 -0.38
C ASN A 13 11.38 -2.22 -0.54
N ALA A 14 11.29 -3.35 -1.24
CA ALA A 14 10.03 -3.94 -1.67
C ALA A 14 9.13 -4.34 -0.51
N GLU A 15 9.69 -4.59 0.67
CA GLU A 15 8.95 -4.92 1.88
C GLU A 15 7.96 -3.83 2.31
N PHE A 16 8.15 -2.59 1.86
CA PHE A 16 7.25 -1.48 2.14
C PHE A 16 6.21 -1.25 1.03
N SER A 17 6.33 -1.95 -0.09
CA SER A 17 5.44 -1.78 -1.23
C SER A 17 4.03 -2.27 -0.93
N ASN A 18 3.04 -1.69 -1.62
CA ASN A 18 1.66 -2.19 -1.61
C ASN A 18 1.53 -3.58 -2.23
N LEU A 19 2.54 -4.02 -3.00
CA LEU A 19 2.58 -5.35 -3.60
C LEU A 19 3.25 -6.38 -2.70
N ALA A 20 3.84 -5.96 -1.58
CA ALA A 20 4.45 -6.88 -0.61
C ALA A 20 3.37 -7.73 0.06
N LYS A 21 3.68 -8.99 0.32
CA LYS A 21 2.78 -9.87 1.07
C LYS A 21 2.76 -9.47 2.53
N ARG A 22 1.78 -8.65 2.88
CA ARG A 22 1.44 -8.31 4.26
C ARG A 22 -0.04 -8.59 4.44
N ARG A 23 -0.35 -9.84 4.75
CA ARG A 23 -1.73 -10.27 4.94
C ARG A 23 -2.39 -9.47 6.05
N PHE A 24 -3.59 -8.98 5.80
CA PHE A 24 -4.35 -8.22 6.79
C PHE A 24 -5.85 -8.41 6.58
N PHE A 25 -6.60 -8.13 7.63
CA PHE A 25 -8.05 -8.24 7.66
C PHE A 25 -8.69 -6.86 7.59
N HIS A 26 -9.71 -6.72 6.74
CA HIS A 26 -10.46 -5.49 6.61
C HIS A 26 -11.90 -5.79 6.24
N ASP A 27 -12.85 -5.30 7.06
CA ASP A 27 -14.29 -5.38 6.83
C ASP A 27 -14.78 -6.79 6.44
N GLY A 28 -14.34 -7.81 7.17
CA GLY A 28 -14.81 -9.18 6.98
C GLY A 28 -14.01 -10.01 5.99
N TYR A 29 -13.00 -9.44 5.32
CA TYR A 29 -12.20 -10.14 4.32
C TYR A 29 -10.72 -10.07 4.64
N THR A 30 -10.00 -11.13 4.28
CA THR A 30 -8.53 -11.17 4.40
C THR A 30 -7.91 -10.91 3.03
N TYR A 31 -6.97 -9.98 2.97
CA TYR A 31 -6.26 -9.62 1.75
C TYR A 31 -4.78 -9.95 1.88
N GLU A 32 -4.19 -10.46 0.80
CA GLU A 32 -2.76 -10.81 0.79
C GLU A 32 -1.85 -9.59 0.68
N THR A 33 -2.33 -8.52 0.03
CA THR A 33 -1.57 -7.29 -0.20
C THR A 33 -2.50 -6.08 -0.13
N VAL A 34 -1.92 -4.92 0.10
CA VAL A 34 -2.68 -3.65 0.04
C VAL A 34 -3.25 -3.44 -1.37
N GLU A 35 -2.47 -3.75 -2.41
CA GLU A 35 -2.93 -3.57 -3.79
C GLU A 35 -4.15 -4.43 -4.09
N HIS A 36 -4.20 -5.67 -3.60
CA HIS A 36 -5.37 -6.53 -3.74
C HIS A 36 -6.62 -5.88 -3.13
N ALA A 37 -6.50 -5.40 -1.90
CA ALA A 37 -7.60 -4.75 -1.21
C ALA A 37 -8.04 -3.47 -1.93
N TYR A 38 -7.08 -2.66 -2.35
CA TYR A 38 -7.37 -1.41 -3.03
C TYR A 38 -8.13 -1.61 -4.33
N GLN A 39 -7.67 -2.54 -5.18
CA GLN A 39 -8.36 -2.83 -6.44
C GLN A 39 -9.75 -3.40 -6.22
N THR A 40 -9.96 -4.16 -5.13
CA THR A 40 -11.27 -4.72 -4.79
C THR A 40 -12.25 -3.65 -4.33
N LEU A 41 -11.78 -2.65 -3.58
CA LEU A 41 -12.62 -1.72 -2.83
C LEU A 41 -12.66 -0.30 -3.39
N LYS A 42 -11.84 0.03 -4.37
CA LYS A 42 -11.63 1.43 -4.79
C LYS A 42 -12.87 2.13 -5.35
N SER A 43 -13.90 1.37 -5.74
CA SER A 43 -15.16 1.93 -6.20
C SER A 43 -16.12 2.30 -5.07
N GLY A 44 -15.75 2.00 -3.81
CA GLY A 44 -16.64 2.13 -2.67
C GLY A 44 -17.51 0.91 -2.43
N GLU A 45 -17.45 -0.08 -3.30
CA GLU A 45 -18.20 -1.34 -3.19
C GLU A 45 -17.25 -2.52 -3.30
N PHE A 46 -17.58 -3.61 -2.60
CA PHE A 46 -16.79 -4.83 -2.68
C PHE A 46 -16.90 -5.44 -4.09
N ASP A 47 -15.77 -5.63 -4.74
CA ASP A 47 -15.70 -6.30 -6.05
C ASP A 47 -15.30 -7.76 -5.87
N ALA A 48 -16.29 -8.65 -5.81
CA ALA A 48 -16.06 -10.09 -5.63
C ALA A 48 -15.15 -10.66 -6.73
N ARG A 49 -15.29 -10.17 -7.97
CA ARG A 49 -14.49 -10.65 -9.10
C ARG A 49 -13.00 -10.37 -8.87
N THR A 50 -12.65 -9.19 -8.38
CA THR A 50 -11.26 -8.84 -8.07
C THR A 50 -10.79 -9.55 -6.80
N TYR A 51 -11.67 -9.73 -5.82
CA TYR A 51 -11.31 -10.41 -4.58
C TYR A 51 -10.91 -11.87 -4.81
N TYR A 52 -11.67 -12.60 -5.63
CA TYR A 52 -11.40 -14.02 -5.87
C TYR A 52 -10.35 -14.28 -6.94
N ARG A 53 -9.82 -13.25 -7.57
CA ARG A 53 -8.75 -13.40 -8.55
C ARG A 53 -7.44 -13.76 -7.85
N PRO A 54 -6.74 -14.82 -8.29
CA PRO A 54 -5.44 -15.15 -7.70
C PRO A 54 -4.47 -13.99 -7.85
N TRP A 55 -3.87 -13.59 -6.75
CA TRP A 55 -2.84 -12.56 -6.79
C TRP A 55 -1.52 -13.17 -7.29
N ALA A 56 -0.83 -12.43 -8.16
CA ALA A 56 0.51 -12.77 -8.61
C ALA A 56 1.30 -11.49 -8.86
N PRO A 57 2.59 -11.44 -8.48
CA PRO A 57 3.44 -10.28 -8.78
C PRO A 57 3.44 -9.96 -10.29
N GLY A 58 3.35 -8.68 -10.62
CA GLY A 58 3.34 -8.23 -12.01
C GLY A 58 2.01 -8.34 -12.73
N ARG A 59 0.99 -8.93 -12.11
CA ARG A 59 -0.35 -9.02 -12.69
C ARG A 59 -1.11 -7.72 -12.47
N LYS A 60 -1.75 -7.20 -13.52
CA LYS A 60 -2.65 -6.05 -13.37
C LYS A 60 -3.96 -6.50 -12.75
N PHE A 61 -4.29 -5.92 -11.62
CA PHE A 61 -5.63 -6.00 -11.07
C PHE A 61 -6.43 -4.83 -11.63
N ILE A 62 -7.56 -5.15 -12.28
CA ILE A 62 -8.45 -4.12 -12.81
C ILE A 62 -9.75 -4.19 -12.03
N GLY A 63 -9.83 -3.41 -10.97
CA GLY A 63 -11.05 -3.21 -10.23
C GLY A 63 -11.93 -2.13 -10.86
N LYS A 64 -13.10 -1.91 -10.28
CA LYS A 64 -14.02 -0.87 -10.74
C LYS A 64 -13.40 0.51 -10.60
N ARG A 65 -13.78 1.42 -11.52
CA ARG A 65 -13.33 2.81 -11.45
C ARG A 65 -13.90 3.49 -10.20
N ALA A 66 -13.13 4.40 -9.61
CA ALA A 66 -13.50 5.07 -8.38
C ALA A 66 -13.12 6.55 -8.41
N ASP A 67 -13.76 7.32 -7.53
CA ASP A 67 -13.42 8.71 -7.33
C ASP A 67 -12.00 8.85 -6.76
N ARG A 68 -11.26 9.86 -7.23
CA ARG A 68 -9.87 10.07 -6.85
C ARG A 68 -9.69 10.35 -5.36
N ASN A 69 -10.55 11.19 -4.77
CA ASN A 69 -10.43 11.54 -3.36
C ASN A 69 -10.77 10.34 -2.47
N THR A 70 -11.79 9.57 -2.87
CA THR A 70 -12.14 8.33 -2.19
C THR A 70 -10.98 7.34 -2.25
N ASN A 71 -10.27 7.28 -3.37
CA ASN A 71 -9.11 6.42 -3.54
C ASN A 71 -7.99 6.73 -2.55
N ILE A 72 -7.68 8.01 -2.34
CA ILE A 72 -6.61 8.42 -1.42
C ILE A 72 -6.98 8.03 0.01
N ALA A 73 -8.19 8.34 0.46
CA ALA A 73 -8.65 8.01 1.81
C ALA A 73 -8.67 6.49 2.04
N LEU A 74 -9.15 5.74 1.06
CA LEU A 74 -9.17 4.27 1.13
C LEU A 74 -7.74 3.72 1.22
N MET A 75 -6.84 4.18 0.36
CA MET A 75 -5.46 3.71 0.35
C MET A 75 -4.79 3.95 1.70
N GLU A 76 -4.97 5.12 2.28
CA GLU A 76 -4.42 5.45 3.59
C GLU A 76 -4.93 4.49 4.67
N LYS A 77 -6.22 4.18 4.67
CA LYS A 77 -6.82 3.22 5.60
C LYS A 77 -6.23 1.83 5.43
N LEU A 78 -6.11 1.36 4.19
CA LEU A 78 -5.62 0.01 3.90
C LEU A 78 -4.14 -0.15 4.26
N ILE A 79 -3.31 0.83 3.92
CA ILE A 79 -1.89 0.82 4.28
C ILE A 79 -1.75 0.78 5.81
N THR A 80 -2.49 1.65 6.51
CA THR A 80 -2.44 1.69 7.97
C THR A 80 -2.80 0.35 8.58
N LYS A 81 -3.92 -0.26 8.15
CA LYS A 81 -4.34 -1.58 8.65
C LYS A 81 -3.31 -2.66 8.35
N SER A 82 -2.73 -2.65 7.16
CA SER A 82 -1.73 -3.62 6.75
C SER A 82 -0.51 -3.60 7.68
N PHE A 83 0.03 -2.42 7.97
CA PHE A 83 1.18 -2.29 8.87
C PHE A 83 0.81 -2.56 10.32
N MET A 84 -0.33 -2.06 10.78
CA MET A 84 -0.75 -2.26 12.18
C MET A 84 -1.00 -3.74 12.51
N GLN A 85 -1.39 -4.55 11.54
CA GLN A 85 -1.60 -5.98 11.72
C GLN A 85 -0.34 -6.81 11.44
N ASN A 86 0.75 -6.18 11.02
CA ASN A 86 2.02 -6.85 10.73
C ASN A 86 3.15 -6.15 11.48
N THR A 87 3.31 -6.52 12.75
CA THR A 87 4.23 -5.85 13.69
C THR A 87 5.65 -5.78 13.16
N HIS A 88 6.15 -6.84 12.53
CA HIS A 88 7.49 -6.84 11.96
C HIS A 88 7.65 -5.75 10.89
N ALA A 89 6.68 -5.65 9.97
CA ALA A 89 6.71 -4.62 8.92
C ALA A 89 6.59 -3.22 9.51
N LEU A 90 5.74 -3.04 10.52
CA LEU A 90 5.59 -1.75 11.20
C LEU A 90 6.91 -1.36 11.88
N ASN A 91 7.57 -2.28 12.55
CA ASN A 91 8.85 -2.02 13.19
C ASN A 91 9.92 -1.62 12.17
N MET A 92 9.97 -2.28 11.01
CA MET A 92 10.89 -1.91 9.94
C MET A 92 10.63 -0.48 9.46
N LEU A 93 9.35 -0.08 9.33
CA LEU A 93 9.00 1.27 8.91
C LEU A 93 9.41 2.31 9.97
N THR A 94 9.12 2.04 11.23
CA THR A 94 9.43 2.98 12.32
C THR A 94 10.94 3.05 12.62
N ASP A 95 11.69 2.03 12.23
CA ASP A 95 13.16 2.03 12.36
C ASP A 95 13.84 2.94 11.33
N ILE A 96 13.13 3.35 10.27
CA ILE A 96 13.66 4.32 9.32
C ILE A 96 13.79 5.67 10.05
N HIS A 97 15.00 6.23 10.08
CA HIS A 97 15.23 7.50 10.77
C HIS A 97 14.31 8.59 10.20
N PRO A 98 13.71 9.44 11.07
CA PRO A 98 12.75 10.46 10.60
C PRO A 98 13.31 11.46 9.58
N SER A 99 14.63 11.66 9.55
CA SER A 99 15.27 12.54 8.58
C SER A 99 15.36 11.94 7.18
N ILE A 100 15.14 10.62 7.05
CA ILE A 100 15.21 9.96 5.74
C ILE A 100 13.85 10.13 5.05
N LYS A 101 13.88 10.73 3.87
CA LYS A 101 12.69 10.94 3.06
C LYS A 101 12.33 9.65 2.32
N ILE A 102 11.06 9.26 2.40
CA ILE A 102 10.53 8.13 1.63
C ILE A 102 10.09 8.64 0.26
N THR A 103 10.45 7.90 -0.79
CA THR A 103 10.11 8.26 -2.17
C THR A 103 9.53 7.07 -2.94
N HIS A 104 8.85 7.37 -4.05
CA HIS A 104 8.24 6.38 -4.93
C HIS A 104 8.37 6.88 -6.36
N ASN A 105 9.62 7.05 -6.80
CA ASN A 105 9.96 7.86 -7.96
C ASN A 105 9.59 7.24 -9.31
N GLN A 106 9.41 5.91 -9.39
CA GLN A 106 9.07 5.25 -10.64
C GLN A 106 7.58 5.33 -10.98
N ASP A 107 6.74 5.67 -10.02
CA ASP A 107 5.31 5.87 -10.29
C ASP A 107 5.10 7.18 -11.04
N ARG A 108 4.15 7.18 -11.98
CA ARG A 108 3.84 8.35 -12.81
C ARG A 108 2.53 9.04 -12.43
N GLY A 109 1.75 8.44 -11.56
CA GLY A 109 0.46 8.96 -11.12
C GLY A 109 0.54 9.66 -9.77
N ILE A 110 -0.63 9.81 -9.15
CA ILE A 110 -0.74 10.48 -7.84
C ILE A 110 0.03 9.74 -6.75
N TRP A 111 0.22 8.44 -6.90
CA TRP A 111 0.89 7.62 -5.88
C TRP A 111 2.39 7.93 -5.77
N ARG A 112 2.97 8.60 -6.74
CA ARG A 112 4.34 9.06 -6.65
C ARG A 112 4.57 9.95 -5.41
N THR A 113 3.58 10.76 -5.06
CA THR A 113 3.63 11.67 -3.91
C THR A 113 2.78 11.18 -2.75
N GLU A 114 1.59 10.65 -3.02
CA GLU A 114 0.65 10.25 -1.96
C GLU A 114 1.10 9.00 -1.21
N PHE A 115 1.67 8.02 -1.88
CA PHE A 115 2.15 6.82 -1.21
C PHE A 115 3.27 7.13 -0.21
N PRO A 116 4.34 7.84 -0.59
CA PRO A 116 5.36 8.24 0.40
C PRO A 116 4.82 9.07 1.54
N ARG A 117 3.89 10.00 1.25
CA ARG A 117 3.26 10.83 2.28
C ARG A 117 2.57 9.97 3.34
N ILE A 118 1.79 8.97 2.90
CA ILE A 118 1.08 8.08 3.82
C ILE A 118 2.06 7.33 4.70
N LEU A 119 3.14 6.79 4.12
CA LEU A 119 4.14 6.06 4.90
C LEU A 119 4.89 6.97 5.88
N GLU A 120 5.22 8.19 5.48
CA GLU A 120 5.89 9.14 6.38
C GLU A 120 5.00 9.52 7.54
N GLU A 121 3.71 9.76 7.29
CA GLU A 121 2.74 10.05 8.35
C GLU A 121 2.56 8.86 9.30
N LEU A 122 2.48 7.66 8.76
CA LEU A 122 2.36 6.44 9.56
C LEU A 122 3.61 6.24 10.43
N ARG A 123 4.80 6.43 9.87
CA ARG A 123 6.06 6.37 10.61
C ARG A 123 6.06 7.37 11.77
N ALA A 124 5.62 8.61 11.52
CA ALA A 124 5.63 9.67 12.53
C ALA A 124 4.62 9.43 13.64
N SER A 125 3.51 8.76 13.36
CA SER A 125 2.42 8.53 14.33
C SER A 125 2.58 7.25 15.14
N SER A 126 3.57 6.44 14.83
CA SER A 126 3.77 5.11 15.45
C SER A 126 4.82 5.11 16.56
#